data_3c427d5d0e84e742ba20cd015bedcc26
#
_entry.id   3c427d5d0e84e742ba20cd015bedcc26
#
_cell.length_a   1.000
_cell.length_b   1.000
_cell.length_c   1.000
_cell.angle_alpha   90.00
_cell.angle_beta   90.00
_cell.angle_gamma   90.00
#
_symmetry.space_group_name_H-M   'P 1'
#
loop_
_entity.id
_entity.type
_entity.pdbx_description
1 polymer ?
#
loop_
_entity_poly.entity_id
_entity_poly.type
_entity_poly.pdbx_seq_one_letter_code
_entity_poly.pdbx_strand_id
1 'polypeptide(L)'
;MPGVAAVREPESDGVRNARVRILGELLDQVDDLAASAVSAMREEIPSYSAQNDERFFDDVLDQVTRHYQTKLSAFLEGRAVTLEDISFVRGAATRRARAGFALEDYLNAFRVGQQVLWDATVACAGDRPVGREAALRLAGPQMRYVDFASTHAAHAYVEFAQHVVADADRERRDLLEHLLAGHMPANGPLAGAAQRYGLTADTRMMVAVAVLAGRSDDADAPDAASAALARAGLHEASTLVVVRQSEIVAVPSLGPGLDPVEMCDGLERLQRRLRAEGLPLAVGISTVAAGVSELPRAYLEARAALECVVDPDGGVAALPRLSAFEYLARHADDTAQRLVDPRLKAFLEEDRARGGVLTATIRVFAESDLNLRVAAERLQVHPNTAQYRMGRIEERTGRNPRCVSDLLDLLVAIALEDRSLTVDR
;
A
#
# COMPACT_ATOMS: atom_id res chain seq x y z
N MET A 1 -25.79 -28.30 0.15
CA MET A 1 -27.26 -28.29 0.17
C MET A 1 -27.71 -29.17 -0.97
N PRO A 2 -28.48 -30.29 -0.77
CA PRO A 2 -28.99 -31.10 -1.86
C PRO A 2 -30.12 -30.35 -2.55
N GLY A 3 -30.02 -30.25 -3.89
CA GLY A 3 -30.96 -29.53 -4.72
C GLY A 3 -32.36 -30.12 -4.67
N VAL A 4 -33.34 -29.23 -4.50
CA VAL A 4 -34.76 -29.54 -4.71
C VAL A 4 -34.92 -29.95 -6.17
N ALA A 5 -35.12 -31.27 -6.43
CA ALA A 5 -35.52 -31.79 -7.71
C ALA A 5 -36.93 -31.29 -7.99
N ALA A 6 -37.06 -30.27 -8.83
CA ALA A 6 -38.36 -29.89 -9.38
C ALA A 6 -38.89 -31.11 -10.16
N VAL A 7 -40.07 -31.57 -9.79
CA VAL A 7 -40.83 -32.59 -10.52
C VAL A 7 -41.05 -32.08 -11.94
N ARG A 8 -40.26 -32.57 -12.91
CA ARG A 8 -40.44 -32.23 -14.32
C ARG A 8 -41.65 -33.01 -14.83
N GLU A 9 -42.72 -32.35 -15.17
CA GLU A 9 -43.78 -32.95 -15.98
C GLU A 9 -43.15 -33.55 -17.27
N PRO A 10 -43.60 -34.74 -17.72
CA PRO A 10 -43.06 -35.39 -18.91
C PRO A 10 -43.23 -34.46 -20.12
N GLU A 11 -42.18 -34.20 -20.85
CA GLU A 11 -42.15 -33.37 -22.06
C GLU A 11 -42.94 -34.12 -23.17
N SER A 12 -43.95 -33.48 -23.78
CA SER A 12 -44.64 -34.04 -24.92
C SER A 12 -43.72 -34.16 -26.15
N ASP A 13 -43.94 -35.12 -27.00
CA ASP A 13 -43.14 -35.29 -28.22
C ASP A 13 -43.17 -34.05 -29.11
N GLY A 14 -44.31 -33.33 -29.15
CA GLY A 14 -44.44 -32.07 -29.87
C GLY A 14 -43.50 -30.95 -29.33
N VAL A 15 -43.40 -30.81 -28.01
CA VAL A 15 -42.54 -29.84 -27.36
C VAL A 15 -41.05 -30.19 -27.55
N ARG A 16 -40.73 -31.50 -27.45
CA ARG A 16 -39.37 -32.00 -27.70
C ARG A 16 -38.92 -31.69 -29.14
N ASN A 17 -39.78 -32.01 -30.14
CA ASN A 17 -39.46 -31.71 -31.52
C ASN A 17 -39.32 -30.22 -31.80
N ALA A 18 -40.17 -29.38 -31.20
CA ALA A 18 -40.05 -27.93 -31.30
C ALA A 18 -38.73 -27.41 -30.67
N ARG A 19 -38.34 -27.97 -29.53
CA ARG A 19 -37.05 -27.62 -28.87
C ARG A 19 -35.84 -27.99 -29.73
N VAL A 20 -35.81 -29.18 -30.30
CA VAL A 20 -34.73 -29.61 -31.21
C VAL A 20 -34.66 -28.72 -32.44
N ARG A 21 -35.83 -28.37 -33.04
CA ARG A 21 -35.89 -27.44 -34.18
C ARG A 21 -35.31 -26.07 -33.80
N ILE A 22 -35.76 -25.45 -32.66
CA ILE A 22 -35.26 -24.14 -32.18
C ILE A 22 -33.75 -24.18 -32.01
N LEU A 23 -33.20 -25.21 -31.33
CA LEU A 23 -31.76 -25.35 -31.10
C LEU A 23 -30.97 -25.51 -32.42
N GLY A 24 -31.52 -26.25 -33.41
CA GLY A 24 -30.92 -26.38 -34.73
C GLY A 24 -30.87 -25.03 -35.47
N GLU A 25 -32.00 -24.29 -35.52
CA GLU A 25 -32.07 -22.96 -36.15
C GLU A 25 -31.12 -21.97 -35.52
N LEU A 26 -30.94 -21.99 -34.16
CA LEU A 26 -30.00 -21.17 -33.47
C LEU A 26 -28.52 -21.54 -33.76
N LEU A 27 -28.21 -22.83 -33.90
CA LEU A 27 -26.90 -23.32 -34.29
C LEU A 27 -26.52 -22.87 -35.71
N ASP A 28 -27.48 -22.94 -36.65
CA ASP A 28 -27.27 -22.52 -38.04
C ASP A 28 -27.00 -21.01 -38.17
N GLN A 29 -27.42 -20.19 -37.17
CA GLN A 29 -27.29 -18.75 -37.14
C GLN A 29 -26.26 -18.27 -36.11
N VAL A 30 -25.44 -19.17 -35.58
CA VAL A 30 -24.59 -18.85 -34.41
C VAL A 30 -23.58 -17.71 -34.68
N ASP A 31 -23.05 -17.62 -35.88
CA ASP A 31 -22.09 -16.60 -36.26
C ASP A 31 -22.76 -15.20 -36.36
N ASP A 32 -23.96 -15.10 -36.93
CA ASP A 32 -24.75 -13.87 -37.00
C ASP A 32 -25.20 -13.43 -35.61
N LEU A 33 -25.61 -14.38 -34.77
CA LEU A 33 -25.97 -14.08 -33.37
C LEU A 33 -24.81 -13.61 -32.55
N ALA A 34 -23.62 -14.19 -32.75
CA ALA A 34 -22.40 -13.75 -32.09
C ALA A 34 -21.99 -12.35 -32.54
N ALA A 35 -22.06 -12.04 -33.83
CA ALA A 35 -21.81 -10.70 -34.36
C ALA A 35 -22.79 -9.67 -33.78
N SER A 36 -24.09 -10.03 -33.70
CA SER A 36 -25.12 -9.17 -33.08
C SER A 36 -24.83 -8.91 -31.61
N ALA A 37 -24.41 -9.94 -30.86
CA ALA A 37 -24.04 -9.80 -29.46
C ALA A 37 -22.82 -8.89 -29.26
N VAL A 38 -21.81 -9.01 -30.12
CA VAL A 38 -20.62 -8.11 -30.07
C VAL A 38 -21.01 -6.68 -30.37
N SER A 39 -21.93 -6.44 -31.34
CA SER A 39 -22.44 -5.11 -31.62
C SER A 39 -23.17 -4.51 -30.41
N ALA A 40 -24.05 -5.27 -29.78
CA ALA A 40 -24.76 -4.85 -28.57
C ALA A 40 -23.79 -4.55 -27.41
N MET A 41 -22.74 -5.37 -27.22
CA MET A 41 -21.72 -5.11 -26.21
C MET A 41 -20.97 -3.79 -26.46
N ARG A 42 -20.67 -3.45 -27.72
CA ARG A 42 -20.05 -2.17 -28.09
C ARG A 42 -20.94 -0.96 -27.80
N GLU A 43 -22.25 -1.11 -27.93
CA GLU A 43 -23.21 -0.04 -27.69
C GLU A 43 -23.53 0.15 -26.22
N GLU A 44 -23.60 -0.94 -25.43
CA GLU A 44 -24.12 -0.91 -24.07
C GLU A 44 -23.04 -0.85 -22.99
N ILE A 45 -21.79 -1.30 -23.27
CA ILE A 45 -20.74 -1.46 -22.26
C ILE A 45 -19.62 -0.45 -22.48
N PRO A 46 -19.36 0.47 -21.53
CA PRO A 46 -18.39 1.56 -21.69
C PRO A 46 -16.98 1.10 -22.07
N SER A 47 -16.46 0.05 -21.43
CA SER A 47 -15.12 -0.46 -21.73
C SER A 47 -15.01 -1.04 -23.14
N TYR A 48 -16.10 -1.58 -23.70
CA TYR A 48 -16.16 -2.07 -25.07
C TYR A 48 -16.32 -0.92 -26.06
N SER A 49 -17.15 0.08 -25.75
CA SER A 49 -17.32 1.29 -26.57
C SER A 49 -16.02 2.08 -26.74
N ALA A 50 -15.20 2.14 -25.70
CA ALA A 50 -13.92 2.86 -25.71
C ALA A 50 -12.81 2.12 -26.48
N GLN A 51 -13.03 0.85 -26.87
CA GLN A 51 -12.03 0.03 -27.52
C GLN A 51 -12.03 0.25 -29.04
N ASN A 52 -10.83 0.47 -29.62
CA ASN A 52 -10.64 0.69 -31.05
C ASN A 52 -9.80 -0.39 -31.74
N ASP A 53 -9.35 -1.42 -31.02
CA ASP A 53 -8.55 -2.51 -31.56
C ASP A 53 -9.44 -3.58 -32.20
N GLU A 54 -9.38 -3.74 -33.51
CA GLU A 54 -10.15 -4.76 -34.25
C GLU A 54 -9.80 -6.18 -33.78
N ARG A 55 -8.54 -6.47 -33.47
CA ARG A 55 -8.12 -7.80 -32.96
C ARG A 55 -8.77 -8.15 -31.64
N PHE A 56 -9.06 -7.14 -30.82
CA PHE A 56 -9.81 -7.33 -29.61
C PHE A 56 -11.21 -7.82 -29.90
N PHE A 57 -11.89 -7.23 -30.89
CA PHE A 57 -13.25 -7.64 -31.27
C PHE A 57 -13.29 -8.97 -31.97
N ASP A 58 -12.27 -9.35 -32.73
CA ASP A 58 -12.13 -10.70 -33.29
C ASP A 58 -12.03 -11.74 -32.17
N ASP A 59 -11.27 -11.47 -31.11
CA ASP A 59 -11.18 -12.33 -29.92
C ASP A 59 -12.51 -12.41 -29.14
N VAL A 60 -13.25 -11.29 -29.04
CA VAL A 60 -14.57 -11.28 -28.41
C VAL A 60 -15.56 -12.10 -29.24
N LEU A 61 -15.55 -11.95 -30.55
CA LEU A 61 -16.43 -12.68 -31.48
C LEU A 61 -16.17 -14.18 -31.40
N ASP A 62 -14.90 -14.62 -31.49
CA ASP A 62 -14.54 -16.02 -31.31
C ASP A 62 -15.02 -16.57 -29.96
N GLN A 63 -14.86 -15.82 -28.89
CA GLN A 63 -15.31 -16.21 -27.56
C GLN A 63 -16.84 -16.36 -27.50
N VAL A 64 -17.61 -15.41 -28.01
CA VAL A 64 -19.08 -15.45 -28.01
C VAL A 64 -19.58 -16.62 -28.86
N THR A 65 -19.01 -16.80 -30.06
CA THR A 65 -19.31 -17.94 -30.94
C THR A 65 -19.11 -19.27 -30.21
N ARG A 66 -17.98 -19.45 -29.55
CA ARG A 66 -17.70 -20.69 -28.75
C ARG A 66 -18.70 -20.85 -27.60
N HIS A 67 -19.08 -19.79 -26.91
CA HIS A 67 -20.09 -19.88 -25.86
C HIS A 67 -21.43 -20.34 -26.40
N TYR A 68 -21.87 -19.82 -27.56
CA TYR A 68 -23.13 -20.23 -28.19
C TYR A 68 -23.07 -21.65 -28.69
N GLN A 69 -22.04 -22.03 -29.45
CA GLN A 69 -21.84 -23.41 -29.92
C GLN A 69 -21.85 -24.43 -28.78
N THR A 70 -21.03 -24.18 -27.74
CA THR A 70 -20.90 -25.10 -26.60
C THR A 70 -22.23 -25.32 -25.91
N LYS A 71 -22.99 -24.26 -25.56
CA LYS A 71 -24.25 -24.44 -24.85
C LYS A 71 -25.36 -25.02 -25.69
N LEU A 72 -25.48 -24.56 -26.94
CA LEU A 72 -26.54 -25.04 -27.84
C LEU A 72 -26.34 -26.51 -28.20
N SER A 73 -25.11 -26.95 -28.50
CA SER A 73 -24.78 -28.35 -28.73
C SER A 73 -25.05 -29.21 -27.50
N ALA A 74 -24.62 -28.82 -26.31
CA ALA A 74 -24.90 -29.57 -25.09
C ALA A 74 -26.41 -29.69 -24.82
N PHE A 75 -27.20 -28.63 -25.10
CA PHE A 75 -28.66 -28.65 -24.92
C PHE A 75 -29.33 -29.54 -25.95
N LEU A 76 -28.82 -29.57 -27.18
CA LEU A 76 -29.31 -30.49 -28.24
C LEU A 76 -29.05 -31.94 -27.88
N GLU A 77 -27.87 -32.25 -27.35
CA GLU A 77 -27.48 -33.57 -26.85
C GLU A 77 -28.19 -33.95 -25.53
N GLY A 78 -28.87 -33.02 -24.88
CA GLY A 78 -29.59 -33.25 -23.62
C GLY A 78 -28.68 -33.46 -22.40
N ARG A 79 -27.40 -33.03 -22.47
CA ARG A 79 -26.40 -33.16 -21.40
C ARG A 79 -26.14 -31.84 -20.70
N ALA A 80 -25.57 -31.92 -19.51
CA ALA A 80 -25.05 -30.77 -18.80
C ALA A 80 -23.73 -30.31 -19.41
N VAL A 81 -23.47 -28.98 -19.37
CA VAL A 81 -22.16 -28.39 -19.71
C VAL A 81 -21.19 -28.66 -18.57
N THR A 82 -19.97 -29.04 -18.87
CA THR A 82 -18.88 -29.35 -17.94
C THR A 82 -17.82 -28.29 -17.95
N LEU A 83 -16.87 -28.34 -17.00
CA LEU A 83 -15.68 -27.45 -16.97
C LEU A 83 -14.80 -27.62 -18.20
N GLU A 84 -14.73 -28.83 -18.76
CA GLU A 84 -13.95 -29.11 -19.97
C GLU A 84 -14.53 -28.37 -21.17
N ASP A 85 -15.87 -28.38 -21.30
CA ASP A 85 -16.58 -27.65 -22.37
C ASP A 85 -16.31 -26.14 -22.36
N ILE A 86 -16.07 -25.54 -21.18
CA ILE A 86 -15.82 -24.09 -21.01
C ILE A 86 -14.37 -23.79 -20.68
N SER A 87 -13.42 -24.65 -20.94
CA SER A 87 -11.99 -24.47 -20.63
C SER A 87 -11.39 -23.20 -21.24
N PHE A 88 -11.91 -22.73 -22.38
CA PHE A 88 -11.50 -21.47 -23.03
C PHE A 88 -11.84 -20.23 -22.24
N VAL A 89 -12.81 -20.28 -21.33
CA VAL A 89 -13.25 -19.12 -20.50
C VAL A 89 -12.12 -18.58 -19.64
N ARG A 90 -11.29 -19.49 -19.07
CA ARG A 90 -10.15 -19.07 -18.25
C ARG A 90 -9.16 -18.19 -19.02
N GLY A 91 -8.82 -18.60 -20.25
CA GLY A 91 -7.91 -17.82 -21.11
C GLY A 91 -8.49 -16.45 -21.48
N ALA A 92 -9.79 -16.40 -21.79
CA ALA A 92 -10.48 -15.15 -22.10
C ALA A 92 -10.52 -14.21 -20.89
N ALA A 93 -10.85 -14.70 -19.70
CA ALA A 93 -10.86 -13.92 -18.45
C ALA A 93 -9.47 -13.31 -18.15
N THR A 94 -8.41 -14.13 -18.31
CA THR A 94 -7.02 -13.67 -18.14
C THR A 94 -6.65 -12.54 -19.13
N ARG A 95 -7.07 -12.67 -20.39
CA ARG A 95 -6.81 -11.62 -21.40
C ARG A 95 -7.53 -10.31 -21.05
N ARG A 96 -8.77 -10.37 -20.58
CA ARG A 96 -9.54 -9.18 -20.14
C ARG A 96 -8.92 -8.53 -18.92
N ALA A 97 -8.52 -9.32 -17.92
CA ALA A 97 -7.81 -8.81 -16.74
C ALA A 97 -6.48 -8.13 -17.12
N ARG A 98 -5.70 -8.74 -18.01
CA ARG A 98 -4.42 -8.17 -18.51
C ARG A 98 -4.62 -6.89 -19.30
N ALA A 99 -5.71 -6.76 -20.04
CA ALA A 99 -6.07 -5.56 -20.79
C ALA A 99 -6.68 -4.46 -19.92
N GLY A 100 -6.82 -4.67 -18.60
CA GLY A 100 -7.34 -3.68 -17.66
C GLY A 100 -8.87 -3.48 -17.72
N PHE A 101 -9.61 -4.42 -18.32
CA PHE A 101 -11.08 -4.36 -18.32
C PHE A 101 -11.60 -4.53 -16.90
N ALA A 102 -12.58 -3.71 -16.50
CA ALA A 102 -13.29 -3.91 -15.24
C ALA A 102 -14.02 -5.26 -15.22
N LEU A 103 -13.95 -5.98 -14.09
CA LEU A 103 -14.64 -7.25 -13.94
C LEU A 103 -16.14 -7.10 -14.16
N GLU A 104 -16.73 -6.00 -13.71
CA GLU A 104 -18.15 -5.69 -13.89
C GLU A 104 -18.54 -5.63 -15.38
N ASP A 105 -17.78 -4.92 -16.19
CA ASP A 105 -17.99 -4.81 -17.63
C ASP A 105 -17.82 -6.16 -18.34
N TYR A 106 -16.82 -6.96 -17.92
CA TYR A 106 -16.64 -8.29 -18.46
C TYR A 106 -17.80 -9.23 -18.12
N LEU A 107 -18.34 -9.16 -16.90
CA LEU A 107 -19.53 -9.95 -16.52
C LEU A 107 -20.81 -9.43 -17.18
N ASN A 108 -20.90 -8.14 -17.46
CA ASN A 108 -22.04 -7.58 -18.18
C ASN A 108 -22.11 -8.08 -19.63
N ALA A 109 -20.96 -8.33 -20.26
CA ALA A 109 -20.92 -8.93 -21.60
C ALA A 109 -21.62 -10.31 -21.66
N PHE A 110 -21.55 -11.14 -20.60
CA PHE A 110 -22.31 -12.39 -20.52
C PHE A 110 -23.82 -12.16 -20.51
N ARG A 111 -24.29 -11.11 -19.85
CA ARG A 111 -25.72 -10.76 -19.78
C ARG A 111 -26.23 -10.26 -21.12
N VAL A 112 -25.48 -9.37 -21.77
CA VAL A 112 -25.81 -8.84 -23.11
C VAL A 112 -25.85 -9.98 -24.12
N GLY A 113 -24.83 -10.84 -24.18
CA GLY A 113 -24.79 -12.00 -25.05
C GLY A 113 -25.95 -12.99 -24.76
N GLN A 114 -26.34 -13.17 -23.49
CA GLN A 114 -27.47 -14.00 -23.12
C GLN A 114 -28.78 -13.42 -23.61
N GLN A 115 -28.96 -12.11 -23.54
CA GLN A 115 -30.19 -11.45 -23.98
C GLN A 115 -30.39 -11.59 -25.49
N VAL A 116 -29.34 -11.34 -26.27
CA VAL A 116 -29.40 -11.53 -27.74
C VAL A 116 -29.80 -12.97 -28.10
N LEU A 117 -29.22 -13.99 -27.45
CA LEU A 117 -29.57 -15.39 -27.70
C LEU A 117 -31.00 -15.71 -27.23
N TRP A 118 -31.45 -15.12 -26.13
CA TRP A 118 -32.82 -15.32 -25.65
C TRP A 118 -33.85 -14.73 -26.61
N ASP A 119 -33.62 -13.55 -27.12
CA ASP A 119 -34.50 -12.89 -28.08
C ASP A 119 -34.60 -13.74 -29.38
N ALA A 120 -33.47 -14.26 -29.86
CA ALA A 120 -33.46 -15.21 -30.99
C ALA A 120 -34.19 -16.51 -30.66
N THR A 121 -34.04 -17.04 -29.44
CA THR A 121 -34.77 -18.23 -28.98
C THR A 121 -36.29 -18.02 -29.05
N VAL A 122 -36.76 -16.86 -28.62
CA VAL A 122 -38.18 -16.48 -28.66
C VAL A 122 -38.65 -16.31 -30.11
N ALA A 123 -37.84 -15.68 -30.95
CA ALA A 123 -38.16 -15.51 -32.39
C ALA A 123 -38.32 -16.89 -33.11
N CYS A 124 -37.39 -17.80 -32.90
CA CYS A 124 -37.46 -19.18 -33.47
C CYS A 124 -38.64 -19.99 -32.92
N ALA A 125 -39.11 -19.68 -31.70
CA ALA A 125 -40.28 -20.37 -31.13
C ALA A 125 -41.58 -20.06 -31.88
N GLY A 126 -41.72 -18.85 -32.42
CA GLY A 126 -42.92 -18.37 -33.10
C GLY A 126 -44.16 -18.32 -32.20
N ASP A 127 -45.33 -18.12 -32.80
CA ASP A 127 -46.56 -17.88 -32.05
C ASP A 127 -47.32 -19.10 -31.57
N ARG A 128 -46.89 -20.30 -31.98
CA ARG A 128 -47.56 -21.56 -31.63
C ARG A 128 -47.34 -21.93 -30.15
N PRO A 129 -48.40 -22.38 -29.43
CA PRO A 129 -48.27 -22.76 -28.02
C PRO A 129 -47.10 -23.73 -27.71
N VAL A 130 -46.92 -24.74 -28.59
CA VAL A 130 -45.87 -25.73 -28.48
C VAL A 130 -44.47 -25.12 -28.60
N GLY A 131 -44.31 -24.13 -29.51
CA GLY A 131 -43.03 -23.42 -29.65
C GLY A 131 -42.71 -22.57 -28.42
N ARG A 132 -43.71 -21.82 -27.91
CA ARG A 132 -43.56 -21.02 -26.68
C ARG A 132 -43.20 -21.89 -25.45
N GLU A 133 -43.83 -23.06 -25.31
CA GLU A 133 -43.51 -23.98 -24.23
C GLU A 133 -42.08 -24.49 -24.37
N ALA A 134 -41.66 -24.83 -25.59
CA ALA A 134 -40.30 -25.28 -25.87
C ALA A 134 -39.26 -24.22 -25.52
N ALA A 135 -39.50 -22.95 -25.87
CA ALA A 135 -38.63 -21.84 -25.49
C ALA A 135 -38.57 -21.64 -23.96
N LEU A 136 -39.69 -21.68 -23.26
CA LEU A 136 -39.72 -21.57 -21.79
C LEU A 136 -38.91 -22.71 -21.13
N ARG A 137 -38.94 -23.93 -21.70
CA ARG A 137 -38.12 -25.06 -21.19
C ARG A 137 -36.60 -24.86 -21.42
N LEU A 138 -36.21 -24.00 -22.38
CA LEU A 138 -34.81 -23.63 -22.62
C LEU A 138 -34.33 -22.51 -21.68
N ALA A 139 -35.20 -21.69 -21.09
CA ALA A 139 -34.84 -20.57 -20.22
C ALA A 139 -33.97 -21.00 -19.04
N GLY A 140 -34.40 -22.04 -18.30
CA GLY A 140 -33.65 -22.53 -17.15
C GLY A 140 -32.24 -23.07 -17.49
N PRO A 141 -32.07 -23.92 -18.48
CA PRO A 141 -30.73 -24.33 -18.96
C PRO A 141 -29.86 -23.16 -19.41
N GLN A 142 -30.41 -22.19 -20.14
CA GLN A 142 -29.66 -21.02 -20.59
C GLN A 142 -29.18 -20.17 -19.40
N MET A 143 -30.03 -19.90 -18.41
CA MET A 143 -29.66 -19.14 -17.18
C MET A 143 -28.56 -19.85 -16.41
N ARG A 144 -28.71 -21.19 -16.19
CA ARG A 144 -27.69 -21.99 -15.50
C ARG A 144 -26.34 -21.99 -16.22
N TYR A 145 -26.36 -21.97 -17.55
CA TYR A 145 -25.11 -21.87 -18.33
C TYR A 145 -24.40 -20.52 -18.07
N VAL A 146 -25.15 -19.43 -18.13
CA VAL A 146 -24.56 -18.07 -17.89
C VAL A 146 -24.01 -17.97 -16.48
N ASP A 147 -24.77 -18.42 -15.48
CA ASP A 147 -24.29 -18.44 -14.08
C ASP A 147 -23.02 -19.28 -13.94
N PHE A 148 -22.98 -20.47 -14.55
CA PHE A 148 -21.83 -21.34 -14.51
C PHE A 148 -20.61 -20.72 -15.20
N ALA A 149 -20.75 -20.25 -16.44
CA ALA A 149 -19.66 -19.69 -17.22
C ALA A 149 -19.14 -18.36 -16.65
N SER A 150 -20.05 -17.46 -16.25
CA SER A 150 -19.66 -16.16 -15.67
C SER A 150 -19.00 -16.31 -14.29
N THR A 151 -19.44 -17.26 -13.46
CA THR A 151 -18.79 -17.56 -12.18
C THR A 151 -17.35 -18.05 -12.40
N HIS A 152 -17.12 -18.94 -13.37
CA HIS A 152 -15.77 -19.41 -13.69
C HIS A 152 -14.92 -18.33 -14.33
N ALA A 153 -15.51 -17.43 -15.13
CA ALA A 153 -14.84 -16.26 -15.67
C ALA A 153 -14.39 -15.31 -14.55
N ALA A 154 -15.28 -15.03 -13.58
CA ALA A 154 -14.98 -14.20 -12.45
C ALA A 154 -13.84 -14.77 -11.60
N HIS A 155 -13.89 -16.06 -11.27
CA HIS A 155 -12.82 -16.72 -10.51
C HIS A 155 -11.47 -16.63 -11.24
N ALA A 156 -11.42 -16.93 -12.54
CA ALA A 156 -10.18 -16.87 -13.32
C ALA A 156 -9.65 -15.43 -13.45
N TYR A 157 -10.53 -14.44 -13.54
CA TYR A 157 -10.16 -13.03 -13.56
C TYR A 157 -9.54 -12.61 -12.23
N VAL A 158 -10.20 -12.89 -11.11
CA VAL A 158 -9.73 -12.53 -9.76
C VAL A 158 -8.44 -13.25 -9.44
N GLU A 159 -8.34 -14.54 -9.73
CA GLU A 159 -7.11 -15.32 -9.54
C GLU A 159 -5.92 -14.71 -10.31
N PHE A 160 -6.13 -14.33 -11.57
CA PHE A 160 -5.09 -13.67 -12.35
C PHE A 160 -4.71 -12.30 -11.77
N ALA A 161 -5.70 -11.47 -11.39
CA ALA A 161 -5.45 -10.17 -10.80
C ALA A 161 -4.65 -10.29 -9.48
N GLN A 162 -4.99 -11.26 -8.63
CA GLN A 162 -4.25 -11.55 -7.40
C GLN A 162 -2.81 -11.99 -7.67
N HIS A 163 -2.58 -12.83 -8.70
CA HIS A 163 -1.23 -13.27 -9.09
C HIS A 163 -0.38 -12.08 -9.55
N VAL A 164 -0.93 -11.17 -10.36
CA VAL A 164 -0.22 -9.98 -10.82
C VAL A 164 0.19 -9.08 -9.65
N VAL A 165 -0.72 -8.88 -8.68
CA VAL A 165 -0.41 -8.11 -7.46
C VAL A 165 0.66 -8.82 -6.63
N ALA A 166 0.53 -10.12 -6.40
CA ALA A 166 1.50 -10.89 -5.62
C ALA A 166 2.90 -10.92 -6.26
N ASP A 167 2.97 -11.02 -7.60
CA ASP A 167 4.24 -10.98 -8.32
C ASP A 167 4.89 -9.58 -8.25
N ALA A 168 4.10 -8.51 -8.36
CA ALA A 168 4.61 -7.14 -8.18
C ALA A 168 5.10 -6.90 -6.74
N ASP A 169 4.42 -7.45 -5.73
CA ASP A 169 4.83 -7.35 -4.34
C ASP A 169 6.10 -8.16 -4.06
N ARG A 170 6.24 -9.32 -4.69
CA ARG A 170 7.47 -10.12 -4.62
C ARG A 170 8.63 -9.38 -5.26
N GLU A 171 8.43 -8.83 -6.47
CA GLU A 171 9.47 -8.04 -7.17
C GLU A 171 9.94 -6.85 -6.32
N ARG A 172 9.00 -6.14 -5.65
CA ARG A 172 9.32 -5.04 -4.74
C ARG A 172 10.13 -5.50 -3.52
N ARG A 173 9.74 -6.62 -2.91
CA ARG A 173 10.48 -7.20 -1.77
C ARG A 173 11.88 -7.64 -2.18
N ASP A 174 12.01 -8.35 -3.29
CA ASP A 174 13.29 -8.83 -3.80
C ASP A 174 14.22 -7.64 -4.13
N LEU A 175 13.68 -6.57 -4.74
CA LEU A 175 14.43 -5.33 -4.97
C LEU A 175 14.90 -4.72 -3.66
N LEU A 176 14.01 -4.56 -2.67
CA LEU A 176 14.38 -4.00 -1.36
C LEU A 176 15.51 -4.82 -0.71
N GLU A 177 15.41 -6.15 -0.69
CA GLU A 177 16.46 -7.01 -0.08
C GLU A 177 17.81 -6.83 -0.79
N HIS A 178 17.86 -6.70 -2.11
CA HIS A 178 19.07 -6.39 -2.85
C HIS A 178 19.66 -5.04 -2.46
N LEU A 179 18.82 -4.01 -2.36
CA LEU A 179 19.23 -2.67 -1.95
C LEU A 179 19.74 -2.65 -0.50
N LEU A 180 19.04 -3.34 0.42
CA LEU A 180 19.46 -3.45 1.82
C LEU A 180 20.71 -4.33 2.01
N ALA A 181 21.08 -5.13 1.02
CA ALA A 181 22.37 -5.81 0.96
C ALA A 181 23.50 -4.93 0.36
N GLY A 182 23.18 -3.69 -0.03
CA GLY A 182 24.15 -2.77 -0.63
C GLY A 182 24.41 -3.02 -2.12
N HIS A 183 23.55 -3.80 -2.78
CA HIS A 183 23.74 -4.20 -4.17
C HIS A 183 22.69 -3.56 -5.09
N MET A 184 23.13 -3.01 -6.22
CA MET A 184 22.25 -2.55 -7.28
C MET A 184 22.11 -3.65 -8.34
N PRO A 185 20.86 -4.09 -8.67
CA PRO A 185 20.67 -5.06 -9.74
C PRO A 185 21.11 -4.51 -11.08
N ALA A 186 22.08 -5.17 -11.75
CA ALA A 186 22.63 -4.71 -13.01
C ALA A 186 21.77 -5.10 -14.23
N ASN A 187 21.06 -6.23 -14.16
CA ASN A 187 20.30 -6.80 -15.27
C ASN A 187 19.01 -7.49 -14.79
N GLY A 188 18.13 -7.82 -15.72
CA GLY A 188 16.91 -8.59 -15.45
C GLY A 188 15.73 -7.77 -14.89
N PRO A 189 14.67 -8.43 -14.42
CA PRO A 189 13.45 -7.79 -13.95
C PRO A 189 13.68 -6.77 -12.82
N LEU A 190 14.56 -7.10 -11.87
CA LEU A 190 14.88 -6.22 -10.74
C LEU A 190 15.56 -4.92 -11.16
N ALA A 191 16.40 -4.94 -12.21
CA ALA A 191 16.97 -3.71 -12.78
C ALA A 191 15.88 -2.81 -13.39
N GLY A 192 14.91 -3.42 -14.09
CA GLY A 192 13.72 -2.71 -14.58
C GLY A 192 12.85 -2.15 -13.44
N ALA A 193 12.70 -2.91 -12.36
CA ALA A 193 12.02 -2.44 -11.16
C ALA A 193 12.74 -1.21 -10.56
N ALA A 194 14.04 -1.27 -10.38
CA ALA A 194 14.83 -0.16 -9.85
C ALA A 194 14.68 1.11 -10.69
N GLN A 195 14.68 0.98 -12.04
CA GLN A 195 14.47 2.11 -12.94
C GLN A 195 13.07 2.75 -12.77
N ARG A 196 12.01 1.95 -12.54
CA ARG A 196 10.65 2.48 -12.28
C ARG A 196 10.60 3.37 -11.03
N TYR A 197 11.47 3.12 -10.05
CA TYR A 197 11.61 3.94 -8.84
C TYR A 197 12.69 5.04 -8.97
N GLY A 198 13.28 5.24 -10.16
CA GLY A 198 14.34 6.21 -10.38
C GLY A 198 15.63 5.90 -9.62
N LEU A 199 15.85 4.63 -9.25
CA LEU A 199 17.00 4.20 -8.46
C LEU A 199 18.17 3.81 -9.37
N THR A 200 19.34 4.37 -9.07
CA THR A 200 20.65 4.04 -9.65
C THR A 200 21.66 3.81 -8.53
N ALA A 201 22.85 3.33 -8.86
CA ALA A 201 23.90 3.08 -7.87
C ALA A 201 24.24 4.33 -7.03
N ASP A 202 24.20 5.50 -7.67
CA ASP A 202 24.60 6.80 -7.11
C ASP A 202 23.40 7.68 -6.72
N THR A 203 22.18 7.15 -6.74
CA THR A 203 21.00 7.90 -6.31
C THR A 203 21.10 8.19 -4.83
N ARG A 204 20.96 9.47 -4.44
CA ARG A 204 20.83 9.85 -3.03
C ARG A 204 19.47 9.40 -2.51
N MET A 205 19.46 8.74 -1.37
CA MET A 205 18.26 8.14 -0.79
C MET A 205 18.24 8.31 0.72
N MET A 206 17.06 8.13 1.28
CA MET A 206 16.87 7.92 2.72
C MET A 206 16.14 6.61 2.93
N VAL A 207 16.15 6.10 4.14
CA VAL A 207 15.32 4.99 4.58
C VAL A 207 14.38 5.48 5.67
N ALA A 208 13.10 5.18 5.51
CA ALA A 208 12.13 5.34 6.57
C ALA A 208 11.60 3.96 6.95
N VAL A 209 11.64 3.63 8.24
CA VAL A 209 11.07 2.41 8.80
C VAL A 209 9.89 2.81 9.68
N ALA A 210 8.73 2.23 9.41
CA ALA A 210 7.52 2.49 10.15
C ALA A 210 6.92 1.20 10.71
N VAL A 211 6.32 1.30 11.89
CA VAL A 211 5.52 0.23 12.51
C VAL A 211 4.19 0.83 12.98
N LEU A 212 3.14 0.00 13.01
CA LEU A 212 1.89 0.40 13.62
C LEU A 212 2.08 0.58 15.12
N ALA A 213 1.74 1.75 15.63
CA ALA A 213 1.74 2.04 17.05
C ALA A 213 0.43 1.49 17.67
N GLY A 214 0.55 0.78 18.79
CA GLY A 214 -0.59 0.12 19.42
C GLY A 214 -0.95 -1.24 18.81
N ARG A 215 -1.98 -1.88 19.39
CA ARG A 215 -2.56 -3.14 18.88
C ARG A 215 -3.63 -2.78 17.85
N SER A 216 -3.32 -2.95 16.57
CA SER A 216 -4.36 -3.00 15.54
C SER A 216 -4.83 -4.45 15.42
N ASP A 217 -6.13 -4.70 15.63
CA ASP A 217 -6.76 -5.99 15.34
C ASP A 217 -7.05 -6.16 13.83
N ASP A 218 -6.77 -5.14 13.03
CA ASP A 218 -6.96 -5.16 11.57
C ASP A 218 -5.71 -5.72 10.88
N ALA A 219 -5.86 -6.91 10.31
CA ALA A 219 -4.79 -7.60 9.57
C ALA A 219 -4.36 -6.84 8.30
N ASP A 220 -5.23 -5.99 7.73
CA ASP A 220 -4.99 -5.24 6.51
C ASP A 220 -4.35 -3.86 6.76
N ALA A 221 -4.24 -3.44 8.03
CA ALA A 221 -3.69 -2.12 8.40
C ALA A 221 -2.25 -1.87 7.88
N PRO A 222 -1.30 -2.83 7.91
CA PRO A 222 0.03 -2.62 7.34
C PRO A 222 -0.01 -2.37 5.83
N ASP A 223 -0.86 -3.08 5.09
CA ASP A 223 -1.00 -2.90 3.64
C ASP A 223 -1.67 -1.57 3.30
N ALA A 224 -2.67 -1.15 4.07
CA ALA A 224 -3.30 0.17 3.94
C ALA A 224 -2.30 1.31 4.19
N ALA A 225 -1.48 1.20 5.24
CA ALA A 225 -0.44 2.17 5.56
C ALA A 225 0.66 2.20 4.48
N SER A 226 1.10 1.04 3.99
CA SER A 226 2.06 0.90 2.89
C SER A 226 1.55 1.55 1.60
N ALA A 227 0.30 1.29 1.24
CA ALA A 227 -0.34 1.90 0.08
C ALA A 227 -0.48 3.42 0.23
N ALA A 228 -0.74 3.93 1.43
CA ALA A 228 -0.80 5.35 1.71
C ALA A 228 0.59 6.01 1.62
N LEU A 229 1.62 5.37 2.15
CA LEU A 229 3.02 5.82 2.01
C LEU A 229 3.48 5.85 0.55
N ALA A 230 3.14 4.83 -0.23
CA ALA A 230 3.47 4.78 -1.66
C ALA A 230 2.74 5.87 -2.48
N ARG A 231 1.45 6.14 -2.17
CA ARG A 231 0.64 7.16 -2.85
C ARG A 231 0.99 8.59 -2.44
N ALA A 232 1.53 8.77 -1.27
CA ALA A 232 1.85 10.10 -0.73
C ALA A 232 2.83 10.88 -1.59
N GLY A 233 3.47 10.20 -2.58
CA GLY A 233 4.33 10.82 -3.58
C GLY A 233 5.23 11.85 -2.92
N LEU A 234 6.17 11.40 -2.10
CA LEU A 234 7.14 12.30 -1.49
C LEU A 234 8.01 12.87 -2.62
N HIS A 235 7.51 13.94 -3.25
CA HIS A 235 7.99 14.53 -4.48
C HIS A 235 7.91 13.58 -5.72
N GLU A 236 7.80 14.11 -6.91
CA GLU A 236 7.57 13.54 -8.25
C GLU A 236 8.14 12.14 -8.57
N ALA A 237 8.94 11.54 -7.69
CA ALA A 237 9.54 10.23 -7.83
C ALA A 237 8.74 9.16 -7.07
N SER A 238 8.51 8.02 -7.71
CA SER A 238 7.90 6.85 -7.10
C SER A 238 8.78 6.34 -5.95
N THR A 239 8.26 6.34 -4.71
CA THR A 239 8.97 5.79 -3.55
C THR A 239 8.79 4.27 -3.51
N LEU A 240 9.89 3.52 -3.39
CA LEU A 240 9.82 2.09 -3.10
C LEU A 240 9.32 1.90 -1.66
N VAL A 241 8.14 1.30 -1.52
CA VAL A 241 7.55 0.98 -0.22
C VAL A 241 7.22 -0.51 -0.17
N VAL A 242 7.64 -1.17 0.89
CA VAL A 242 7.50 -2.62 1.07
C VAL A 242 7.09 -2.93 2.51
N VAL A 243 6.09 -3.78 2.66
CA VAL A 243 5.78 -4.42 3.95
C VAL A 243 6.72 -5.62 4.14
N ARG A 244 7.53 -5.56 5.20
CA ARG A 244 8.53 -6.56 5.54
C ARG A 244 8.29 -7.06 6.95
N GLN A 245 7.78 -8.28 7.10
CA GLN A 245 7.36 -8.84 8.39
C GLN A 245 6.34 -7.92 9.09
N SER A 246 6.73 -7.24 10.17
CA SER A 246 5.89 -6.32 10.95
C SER A 246 6.24 -4.85 10.73
N GLU A 247 7.14 -4.53 9.81
CA GLU A 247 7.58 -3.17 9.52
C GLU A 247 7.27 -2.78 8.07
N ILE A 248 7.09 -1.50 7.83
CA ILE A 248 6.97 -0.89 6.50
C ILE A 248 8.27 -0.16 6.23
N VAL A 249 8.98 -0.55 5.17
CA VAL A 249 10.23 0.09 4.76
C VAL A 249 9.97 0.92 3.52
N ALA A 250 10.26 2.20 3.59
CA ALA A 250 10.20 3.13 2.46
C ALA A 250 11.61 3.63 2.13
N VAL A 251 11.91 3.66 0.82
CA VAL A 251 13.20 4.16 0.29
C VAL A 251 12.90 5.33 -0.66
N PRO A 252 12.67 6.54 -0.13
CA PRO A 252 12.51 7.73 -0.96
C PRO A 252 13.85 8.14 -1.59
N SER A 253 13.84 8.41 -2.90
CA SER A 253 14.96 9.02 -3.60
C SER A 253 14.95 10.54 -3.41
N LEU A 254 16.13 11.11 -3.22
CA LEU A 254 16.32 12.56 -3.11
C LEU A 254 16.81 13.10 -4.45
N GLY A 255 15.90 13.75 -5.18
CA GLY A 255 16.24 14.47 -6.40
C GLY A 255 17.25 15.60 -6.16
N PRO A 256 17.86 16.15 -7.25
CA PRO A 256 18.76 17.28 -7.15
C PRO A 256 18.07 18.48 -6.45
N GLY A 257 18.70 19.00 -5.39
CA GLY A 257 18.21 20.18 -4.69
C GLY A 257 17.14 19.92 -3.62
N LEU A 258 16.68 18.68 -3.44
CA LEU A 258 15.74 18.36 -2.36
C LEU A 258 16.46 18.31 -1.01
N ASP A 259 15.94 19.11 -0.04
CA ASP A 259 16.44 19.12 1.33
C ASP A 259 15.94 17.86 2.08
N PRO A 260 16.84 17.10 2.72
CA PRO A 260 16.45 15.99 3.60
C PRO A 260 15.44 16.38 4.70
N VAL A 261 15.49 17.61 5.19
CA VAL A 261 14.56 18.11 6.22
C VAL A 261 13.15 18.27 5.64
N GLU A 262 13.02 18.77 4.41
CA GLU A 262 11.71 18.87 3.72
C GLU A 262 11.07 17.49 3.52
N MET A 263 11.89 16.46 3.22
CA MET A 263 11.42 15.07 3.15
C MET A 263 10.89 14.60 4.50
N CYS A 264 11.61 14.88 5.59
CA CYS A 264 11.15 14.56 6.95
C CYS A 264 9.83 15.26 7.28
N ASP A 265 9.66 16.53 6.89
CA ASP A 265 8.42 17.28 7.08
C ASP A 265 7.25 16.66 6.29
N GLY A 266 7.53 16.17 5.10
CA GLY A 266 6.56 15.44 4.27
C GLY A 266 6.06 14.16 4.96
N LEU A 267 6.99 13.34 5.45
CA LEU A 267 6.67 12.11 6.18
C LEU A 267 5.90 12.38 7.48
N GLU A 268 6.25 13.44 8.20
CA GLU A 268 5.53 13.80 9.42
C GLU A 268 4.10 14.29 9.14
N ARG A 269 3.90 15.08 8.09
CA ARG A 269 2.54 15.47 7.66
C ARG A 269 1.71 14.25 7.29
N LEU A 270 2.31 13.28 6.60
CA LEU A 270 1.65 12.03 6.23
C LEU A 270 1.30 11.20 7.47
N GLN A 271 2.25 11.02 8.39
CA GLN A 271 2.02 10.29 9.65
C GLN A 271 0.85 10.90 10.44
N ARG A 272 0.81 12.23 10.57
CA ARG A 272 -0.31 12.92 11.25
C ARG A 272 -1.65 12.69 10.56
N ARG A 273 -1.67 12.64 9.22
CA ARG A 273 -2.88 12.33 8.47
C ARG A 273 -3.32 10.88 8.68
N LEU A 274 -2.41 9.92 8.59
CA LEU A 274 -2.69 8.50 8.81
C LEU A 274 -3.19 8.24 10.24
N ARG A 275 -2.60 8.92 11.23
CA ARG A 275 -3.08 8.87 12.62
C ARG A 275 -4.54 9.35 12.73
N ALA A 276 -4.91 10.44 12.04
CA ALA A 276 -6.29 10.93 12.00
C ALA A 276 -7.26 9.97 11.30
N GLU A 277 -6.76 9.15 10.38
CA GLU A 277 -7.49 8.08 9.67
C GLU A 277 -7.54 6.76 10.47
N GLY A 278 -6.99 6.71 11.71
CA GLY A 278 -6.98 5.53 12.56
C GLY A 278 -5.81 4.58 12.32
N LEU A 279 -4.78 5.01 11.59
CA LEU A 279 -3.56 4.27 11.31
C LEU A 279 -2.35 4.95 11.99
N PRO A 280 -2.20 4.87 13.32
CA PRO A 280 -1.08 5.48 14.02
C PRO A 280 0.22 4.76 13.67
N LEU A 281 1.21 5.49 13.14
CA LEU A 281 2.52 4.97 12.81
C LEU A 281 3.60 5.57 13.69
N ALA A 282 4.50 4.75 14.20
CA ALA A 282 5.82 5.17 14.67
C ALA A 282 6.78 5.07 13.48
N VAL A 283 7.52 6.13 13.19
CA VAL A 283 8.39 6.23 12.01
C VAL A 283 9.78 6.68 12.42
N GLY A 284 10.79 5.91 12.04
CA GLY A 284 12.20 6.29 12.14
C GLY A 284 12.78 6.62 10.77
N ILE A 285 13.55 7.69 10.65
CA ILE A 285 14.11 8.16 9.38
C ILE A 285 15.62 8.27 9.50
N SER A 286 16.35 7.67 8.53
CA SER A 286 17.81 7.67 8.44
C SER A 286 18.40 9.03 8.06
N THR A 287 19.70 9.14 8.11
CA THR A 287 20.46 10.14 7.35
C THR A 287 20.41 9.84 5.86
N VAL A 288 20.96 10.74 5.04
CA VAL A 288 21.06 10.54 3.58
C VAL A 288 22.16 9.56 3.25
N ALA A 289 21.80 8.49 2.55
CA ALA A 289 22.72 7.60 1.87
C ALA A 289 23.14 8.20 0.52
N ALA A 290 24.43 8.29 0.24
CA ALA A 290 24.94 8.85 -1.00
C ALA A 290 24.79 7.89 -2.20
N GLY A 291 24.50 6.61 -1.93
CA GLY A 291 24.28 5.58 -2.93
C GLY A 291 23.80 4.27 -2.29
N VAL A 292 23.52 3.29 -3.13
CA VAL A 292 23.00 1.97 -2.69
C VAL A 292 23.91 1.27 -1.68
N SER A 293 25.23 1.39 -1.80
CA SER A 293 26.19 0.77 -0.88
C SER A 293 26.04 1.22 0.58
N GLU A 294 25.41 2.38 0.83
CA GLU A 294 25.17 2.92 2.16
C GLU A 294 23.78 2.57 2.72
N LEU A 295 22.89 2.01 1.89
CA LEU A 295 21.52 1.67 2.33
C LEU A 295 21.45 0.67 3.50
N PRO A 296 22.32 -0.34 3.61
CA PRO A 296 22.35 -1.21 4.79
C PRO A 296 22.52 -0.42 6.08
N ARG A 297 23.41 0.57 6.08
CA ARG A 297 23.63 1.46 7.22
C ARG A 297 22.44 2.39 7.47
N ALA A 298 21.91 3.01 6.41
CA ALA A 298 20.74 3.88 6.51
C ALA A 298 19.53 3.14 7.09
N TYR A 299 19.33 1.87 6.73
CA TYR A 299 18.29 1.04 7.34
C TYR A 299 18.47 0.84 8.84
N LEU A 300 19.69 0.55 9.29
CA LEU A 300 20.00 0.43 10.72
C LEU A 300 19.79 1.77 11.46
N GLU A 301 20.17 2.88 10.84
CA GLU A 301 19.94 4.23 11.36
C GLU A 301 18.44 4.52 11.52
N ALA A 302 17.62 4.19 10.51
CA ALA A 302 16.17 4.38 10.56
C ALA A 302 15.53 3.53 11.67
N ARG A 303 15.98 2.30 11.85
CA ARG A 303 15.53 1.45 12.96
C ARG A 303 15.93 1.99 14.34
N ALA A 304 17.16 2.46 14.48
CA ALA A 304 17.59 3.10 15.72
C ALA A 304 16.81 4.39 16.02
N ALA A 305 16.49 5.17 14.99
CA ALA A 305 15.62 6.34 15.15
C ALA A 305 14.20 5.93 15.57
N LEU A 306 13.65 4.85 15.01
CA LEU A 306 12.33 4.33 15.37
C LEU A 306 12.24 3.98 16.86
N GLU A 307 13.29 3.41 17.46
CA GLU A 307 13.36 3.10 18.89
C GLU A 307 13.26 4.37 19.78
N CYS A 308 13.50 5.55 19.21
CA CYS A 308 13.35 6.83 19.93
C CYS A 308 11.90 7.36 19.93
N VAL A 309 10.97 6.70 19.23
CA VAL A 309 9.56 7.09 19.23
C VAL A 309 8.87 6.43 20.43
N VAL A 310 8.59 7.22 21.47
CA VAL A 310 8.04 6.73 22.75
C VAL A 310 6.52 6.93 22.83
N ASP A 311 5.93 7.79 22.01
CA ASP A 311 4.49 8.07 22.03
C ASP A 311 3.69 6.80 21.60
N PRO A 312 2.80 6.27 22.47
CA PRO A 312 1.99 5.10 22.14
C PRO A 312 1.05 5.30 20.94
N ASP A 313 0.76 6.54 20.60
CA ASP A 313 -0.01 6.92 19.42
C ASP A 313 0.86 7.14 18.18
N GLY A 314 2.14 6.76 18.22
CA GLY A 314 3.09 6.94 17.15
C GLY A 314 3.67 8.34 17.04
N GLY A 315 4.60 8.50 16.13
CA GLY A 315 5.32 9.76 15.90
C GLY A 315 6.45 9.57 14.90
N VAL A 316 7.25 10.61 14.69
CA VAL A 316 8.39 10.59 13.77
C VAL A 316 9.68 10.98 14.49
N ALA A 317 10.69 10.11 14.40
CA ALA A 317 12.05 10.40 14.80
C ALA A 317 12.95 10.44 13.54
N ALA A 318 13.47 11.62 13.23
CA ALA A 318 14.26 11.84 12.01
C ALA A 318 15.69 12.26 12.36
N LEU A 319 16.68 11.44 11.99
CA LEU A 319 18.08 11.74 12.23
C LEU A 319 18.58 13.04 11.56
N PRO A 320 18.13 13.42 10.35
CA PRO A 320 18.54 14.68 9.74
C PRO A 320 18.18 15.95 10.54
N ARG A 321 17.24 15.82 11.48
CA ARG A 321 16.84 16.93 12.38
C ARG A 321 17.65 16.99 13.66
N LEU A 322 18.47 15.99 13.94
CA LEU A 322 19.33 15.94 15.12
C LEU A 322 20.68 16.58 14.82
N SER A 323 21.17 17.38 15.75
CA SER A 323 22.60 17.74 15.78
C SER A 323 23.45 16.51 16.16
N ALA A 324 24.73 16.54 15.80
CA ALA A 324 25.66 15.47 16.22
C ALA A 324 25.71 15.32 17.75
N PHE A 325 25.57 16.43 18.47
CA PHE A 325 25.53 16.44 19.94
C PHE A 325 24.28 15.70 20.47
N GLU A 326 23.09 16.00 19.94
CA GLU A 326 21.86 15.32 20.33
C GLU A 326 21.89 13.82 19.99
N TYR A 327 22.46 13.46 18.82
CA TYR A 327 22.65 12.08 18.44
C TYR A 327 23.57 11.34 19.43
N LEU A 328 24.73 11.91 19.75
CA LEU A 328 25.68 11.31 20.71
C LEU A 328 25.07 11.16 22.09
N ALA A 329 24.35 12.17 22.58
CA ALA A 329 23.66 12.12 23.86
C ALA A 329 22.60 11.00 23.92
N ARG A 330 21.86 10.80 22.83
CA ARG A 330 20.83 9.74 22.74
C ARG A 330 21.41 8.34 22.64
N HIS A 331 22.62 8.16 22.11
CA HIS A 331 23.30 6.87 21.96
C HIS A 331 24.37 6.64 23.02
N ALA A 332 24.45 7.51 24.03
CA ALA A 332 25.37 7.33 25.14
C ALA A 332 25.02 6.04 25.92
N ASP A 333 26.01 5.27 26.31
CA ASP A 333 25.84 4.06 27.10
C ASP A 333 25.81 4.35 28.63
N ASP A 334 25.59 3.30 29.42
CA ASP A 334 25.64 3.39 30.88
C ASP A 334 27.00 3.89 31.40
N THR A 335 28.06 3.72 30.62
CA THR A 335 29.39 4.23 30.98
C THR A 335 29.41 5.74 30.96
N ALA A 336 28.84 6.35 29.91
CA ALA A 336 28.70 7.79 29.81
C ALA A 336 27.91 8.38 31.00
N GLN A 337 26.82 7.71 31.39
CA GLN A 337 26.04 8.11 32.57
C GLN A 337 26.84 8.02 33.88
N ARG A 338 27.70 6.98 34.01
CA ARG A 338 28.56 6.84 35.20
C ARG A 338 29.68 7.87 35.25
N LEU A 339 30.12 8.40 34.11
CA LEU A 339 31.14 9.46 34.02
C LEU A 339 30.62 10.86 34.44
N VAL A 340 29.30 11.08 34.49
CA VAL A 340 28.72 12.32 34.97
C VAL A 340 29.06 12.51 36.47
N ASP A 341 29.66 13.63 36.80
CA ASP A 341 29.99 13.99 38.18
C ASP A 341 28.78 13.84 39.11
N PRO A 342 28.90 13.15 40.25
CA PRO A 342 27.79 13.00 41.21
C PRO A 342 27.18 14.31 41.67
N ARG A 343 27.97 15.40 41.74
CA ARG A 343 27.46 16.72 42.09
C ARG A 343 26.53 17.27 41.01
N LEU A 344 26.83 17.01 39.72
CA LEU A 344 25.97 17.41 38.62
C LEU A 344 24.65 16.64 38.66
N LYS A 345 24.69 15.32 38.93
CA LYS A 345 23.47 14.50 39.07
C LYS A 345 22.56 15.05 40.20
N ALA A 346 23.11 15.24 41.39
CA ALA A 346 22.39 15.77 42.51
C ALA A 346 21.80 17.16 42.21
N PHE A 347 22.56 18.03 41.52
CA PHE A 347 22.08 19.34 41.07
C PHE A 347 20.87 19.22 40.11
N LEU A 348 20.93 18.33 39.09
CA LEU A 348 19.88 18.16 38.13
C LEU A 348 18.57 17.60 38.77
N GLU A 349 18.71 16.62 39.66
CA GLU A 349 17.58 16.08 40.41
C GLU A 349 16.90 17.13 41.29
N GLU A 350 17.68 17.94 42.03
CA GLU A 350 17.14 19.00 42.88
C GLU A 350 16.52 20.15 42.07
N ASP A 351 17.15 20.55 40.97
CA ASP A 351 16.61 21.62 40.11
C ASP A 351 15.30 21.20 39.48
N ARG A 352 15.22 19.92 39.01
CA ARG A 352 14.00 19.35 38.48
C ARG A 352 12.86 19.36 39.51
N ALA A 353 13.15 18.96 40.74
CA ALA A 353 12.15 18.99 41.83
C ALA A 353 11.64 20.42 42.12
N ARG A 354 12.38 21.43 41.69
CA ARG A 354 12.04 22.88 41.85
C ARG A 354 11.57 23.52 40.54
N GLY A 355 11.21 22.74 39.53
CA GLY A 355 10.69 23.24 38.25
C GLY A 355 11.73 23.50 37.17
N GLY A 356 13.00 23.05 37.31
CA GLY A 356 14.01 23.04 36.25
C GLY A 356 14.53 24.42 35.80
N VAL A 357 14.42 25.42 36.65
CA VAL A 357 14.70 26.82 36.30
C VAL A 357 16.18 27.08 36.00
N LEU A 358 17.09 26.43 36.70
CA LEU A 358 18.52 26.59 36.48
C LEU A 358 18.97 25.82 35.23
N THR A 359 18.48 24.62 35.02
CA THR A 359 18.71 23.83 33.82
C THR A 359 18.22 24.54 32.55
N ALA A 360 17.00 25.10 32.59
CA ALA A 360 16.49 25.94 31.51
C ALA A 360 17.38 27.17 31.24
N THR A 361 17.94 27.75 32.30
CA THR A 361 18.86 28.93 32.16
C THR A 361 20.14 28.51 31.43
N ILE A 362 20.72 27.34 31.74
CA ILE A 362 21.92 26.83 31.05
C ILE A 362 21.64 26.62 29.55
N ARG A 363 20.52 25.98 29.21
CA ARG A 363 20.14 25.72 27.81
C ARG A 363 19.96 27.00 27.02
N VAL A 364 19.13 27.92 27.53
CA VAL A 364 18.84 29.19 26.83
C VAL A 364 20.10 30.04 26.73
N PHE A 365 21.00 30.01 27.70
CA PHE A 365 22.29 30.68 27.62
C PHE A 365 23.17 30.13 26.50
N ALA A 366 23.28 28.80 26.38
CA ALA A 366 24.00 28.18 25.30
C ALA A 366 23.40 28.50 23.93
N GLU A 367 22.07 28.42 23.79
CA GLU A 367 21.32 28.75 22.57
C GLU A 367 21.31 30.23 22.19
N SER A 368 21.75 31.09 23.09
CA SER A 368 21.87 32.54 22.91
C SER A 368 23.31 32.99 22.63
N ASP A 369 24.13 32.11 22.05
CA ASP A 369 25.54 32.36 21.73
C ASP A 369 26.33 32.85 22.95
N LEU A 370 26.05 32.31 24.12
CA LEU A 370 26.66 32.69 25.42
C LEU A 370 26.41 34.13 25.79
N ASN A 371 25.38 34.75 25.23
CA ASN A 371 24.99 36.11 25.55
C ASN A 371 23.94 36.14 26.67
N LEU A 372 24.36 36.44 27.89
CA LEU A 372 23.46 36.39 29.04
C LEU A 372 22.30 37.39 28.96
N ARG A 373 22.47 38.53 28.26
CA ARG A 373 21.42 39.54 28.10
C ARG A 373 20.32 39.01 27.18
N VAL A 374 20.71 38.41 26.06
CA VAL A 374 19.77 37.75 25.12
C VAL A 374 19.07 36.57 25.82
N ALA A 375 19.82 35.78 26.58
CA ALA A 375 19.25 34.67 27.35
C ALA A 375 18.21 35.17 28.38
N ALA A 376 18.49 36.26 29.08
CA ALA A 376 17.54 36.85 30.03
C ALA A 376 16.25 37.33 29.35
N GLU A 377 16.34 37.96 28.18
CA GLU A 377 15.19 38.37 27.37
C GLU A 377 14.34 37.16 26.94
N ARG A 378 14.96 36.11 26.44
CA ARG A 378 14.28 34.85 26.04
C ARG A 378 13.62 34.12 27.22
N LEU A 379 14.24 34.18 28.40
CA LEU A 379 13.70 33.62 29.64
C LEU A 379 12.64 34.54 30.31
N GLN A 380 12.40 35.72 29.76
CA GLN A 380 11.52 36.75 30.32
C GLN A 380 11.87 37.14 31.76
N VAL A 381 13.16 37.26 32.05
CA VAL A 381 13.65 37.67 33.36
C VAL A 381 14.58 38.91 33.26
N HIS A 382 14.72 39.61 34.36
CA HIS A 382 15.70 40.71 34.42
C HIS A 382 17.13 40.16 34.29
N PRO A 383 18.07 40.86 33.63
CA PRO A 383 19.48 40.42 33.50
C PRO A 383 20.16 40.08 34.85
N ASN A 384 19.86 40.83 35.90
CA ASN A 384 20.37 40.52 37.24
C ASN A 384 19.89 39.17 37.78
N THR A 385 18.65 38.78 37.44
CA THR A 385 18.10 37.47 37.81
C THR A 385 18.83 36.35 37.05
N ALA A 386 19.09 36.54 35.75
CA ALA A 386 19.88 35.60 34.97
C ALA A 386 21.33 35.50 35.53
N GLN A 387 21.93 36.62 35.85
CA GLN A 387 23.26 36.64 36.48
C GLN A 387 23.28 35.91 37.84
N TYR A 388 22.27 36.10 38.67
CA TYR A 388 22.12 35.42 39.94
C TYR A 388 22.00 33.89 39.72
N ARG A 389 21.15 33.48 38.74
CA ARG A 389 21.02 32.04 38.41
C ARG A 389 22.33 31.44 37.95
N MET A 390 23.11 32.11 37.12
CA MET A 390 24.45 31.66 36.70
C MET A 390 25.40 31.45 37.87
N GLY A 391 25.44 32.38 38.83
CA GLY A 391 26.22 32.23 40.05
C GLY A 391 25.76 31.06 40.92
N ARG A 392 24.43 30.83 41.01
CA ARG A 392 23.89 29.65 41.75
C ARG A 392 24.23 28.32 41.09
N ILE A 393 24.30 28.27 39.74
CA ILE A 393 24.76 27.10 39.01
C ILE A 393 26.23 26.79 39.37
N GLU A 394 27.08 27.79 39.26
CA GLU A 394 28.50 27.64 39.58
C GLU A 394 28.72 27.18 41.04
N GLU A 395 28.06 27.85 42.01
CA GLU A 395 28.13 27.47 43.43
C GLU A 395 27.74 26.03 43.71
N ARG A 396 26.68 25.54 43.04
CA ARG A 396 26.12 24.20 43.30
C ARG A 396 26.85 23.10 42.57
N THR A 397 27.34 23.36 41.35
CA THR A 397 27.95 22.37 40.49
C THR A 397 29.48 22.39 40.54
N GLY A 398 30.08 23.51 40.95
CA GLY A 398 31.51 23.74 40.82
C GLY A 398 31.96 23.98 39.37
N ARG A 399 31.00 24.16 38.45
CA ARG A 399 31.24 24.38 37.00
C ARG A 399 30.82 25.81 36.66
N ASN A 400 31.70 26.56 36.01
CA ASN A 400 31.39 27.89 35.54
C ASN A 400 30.73 27.85 34.16
N PRO A 401 29.43 28.16 34.02
CA PRO A 401 28.74 28.10 32.75
C PRO A 401 29.28 29.01 31.65
N ARG A 402 30.19 29.98 32.03
CA ARG A 402 30.85 30.86 31.06
C ARG A 402 32.17 30.28 30.55
N CYS A 403 32.66 29.21 31.15
CA CYS A 403 33.79 28.44 30.65
C CYS A 403 33.27 27.39 29.69
N VAL A 404 33.77 27.36 28.46
CA VAL A 404 33.26 26.46 27.41
C VAL A 404 33.34 24.97 27.83
N SER A 405 34.45 24.53 28.46
CA SER A 405 34.60 23.15 28.93
C SER A 405 33.59 22.80 30.01
N ASP A 406 33.36 23.69 30.98
CA ASP A 406 32.41 23.47 32.06
C ASP A 406 30.96 23.50 31.55
N LEU A 407 30.66 24.36 30.58
CA LEU A 407 29.36 24.42 29.93
C LEU A 407 29.07 23.12 29.13
N LEU A 408 30.07 22.57 28.43
CA LEU A 408 29.93 21.29 27.75
C LEU A 408 29.63 20.18 28.75
N ASP A 409 30.32 20.10 29.88
CA ASP A 409 30.04 19.13 30.94
C ASP A 409 28.60 19.24 31.46
N LEU A 410 28.12 20.49 31.67
CA LEU A 410 26.75 20.76 32.08
C LEU A 410 25.74 20.33 31.02
N LEU A 411 25.96 20.64 29.75
CA LEU A 411 25.05 20.31 28.66
C LEU A 411 24.99 18.80 28.42
N VAL A 412 26.14 18.10 28.49
CA VAL A 412 26.17 16.63 28.39
C VAL A 412 25.40 15.98 29.53
N ALA A 413 25.64 16.44 30.78
CA ALA A 413 24.91 15.93 31.94
C ALA A 413 23.39 16.12 31.81
N ILE A 414 22.97 17.31 31.37
CA ILE A 414 21.54 17.58 31.11
C ILE A 414 20.97 16.68 30.03
N ALA A 415 21.67 16.48 28.92
CA ALA A 415 21.21 15.67 27.81
C ALA A 415 21.09 14.17 28.18
N LEU A 416 22.03 13.67 29.00
CA LEU A 416 21.99 12.29 29.51
C LEU A 416 20.86 12.07 30.53
N GLU A 417 20.56 13.06 31.36
CA GLU A 417 19.44 13.01 32.31
C GLU A 417 18.10 13.01 31.58
N ASP A 418 17.91 13.84 30.55
CA ASP A 418 16.68 13.86 29.74
C ASP A 418 16.39 12.50 29.10
N ARG A 419 17.43 11.78 28.64
CA ARG A 419 17.30 10.43 28.10
C ARG A 419 16.81 9.43 29.15
N SER A 420 17.35 9.43 30.35
CA SER A 420 16.94 8.49 31.39
C SER A 420 15.46 8.64 31.74
N LEU A 421 14.94 9.86 31.67
CA LEU A 421 13.51 10.14 31.92
C LEU A 421 12.58 9.68 30.78
N THR A 422 13.10 9.53 29.56
CA THR A 422 12.32 9.02 28.42
C THR A 422 12.29 7.49 28.36
N VAL A 423 13.26 6.82 28.93
CA VAL A 423 13.35 5.34 28.97
C VAL A 423 12.51 4.75 30.11
N ASP A 424 12.33 5.50 31.22
CA ASP A 424 11.59 5.05 32.40
C ASP A 424 10.07 5.36 32.34
N ARG A 425 9.54 5.88 31.24
CA ARG A 425 8.11 6.10 30.99
C ARG A 425 7.58 5.12 29.95
#